data_dd1adc10e2fe70135de84f278b645823
#
_entry.id   dd1adc10e2fe70135de84f278b645823
#
_cell.length_a   1.000
_cell.length_b   1.000
_cell.length_c   1.000
_cell.angle_alpha   90.00
_cell.angle_beta   90.00
_cell.angle_gamma   90.00
#
_symmetry.space_group_name_H-M   'P 1'
#
loop_
_entity.id
_entity.type
_entity.pdbx_description
1 polymer ?
#
loop_
_entity_poly.entity_id
_entity_poly.type
_entity_poly.pdbx_seq_one_letter_code
_entity_poly.pdbx_strand_id
1 'polypeptide(L)'
;MNKLDTLYELLEKSCHDIIQSEELWLSFLKTSGYLYNFNFTNQLLIYQQRPDAKACTDFETWNNRMNRWIKKGSKGIALIDDDGRYTKIRYVFDIADTRSPRNRELHLWSVKESFHKQLIDKIAKQFDMTSNNEDLGSFIKEIAKEQTGYYVDDYFKRLMKLKDGSLLESYEENESRN
;
A
#
# COMPACT_ATOMS: atom_id res chain seq x y z
N MET A 1 -10.35 -22.11 17.29
CA MET A 1 -9.96 -20.80 16.78
C MET A 1 -10.86 -20.46 15.62
N ASN A 2 -11.55 -19.37 15.66
CA ASN A 2 -12.44 -18.90 14.61
C ASN A 2 -11.59 -18.37 13.44
N LYS A 3 -12.08 -18.43 12.22
CA LYS A 3 -11.38 -17.98 11.02
C LYS A 3 -11.08 -16.46 11.05
N LEU A 4 -11.93 -15.69 11.70
CA LEU A 4 -11.74 -14.26 11.91
C LEU A 4 -10.58 -14.00 12.89
N ASP A 5 -10.49 -14.79 13.97
CA ASP A 5 -9.39 -14.70 14.94
C ASP A 5 -8.04 -14.95 14.24
N THR A 6 -7.99 -15.95 13.35
CA THR A 6 -6.80 -16.24 12.53
C THR A 6 -6.41 -15.06 11.63
N LEU A 7 -7.38 -14.30 11.10
CA LEU A 7 -7.08 -13.12 10.30
C LEU A 7 -6.54 -11.96 11.14
N TYR A 8 -7.04 -11.78 12.37
CA TYR A 8 -6.48 -10.78 13.29
C TYR A 8 -5.06 -11.14 13.71
N GLU A 9 -4.79 -12.40 14.05
CA GLU A 9 -3.42 -12.85 14.33
C GLU A 9 -2.48 -12.65 13.13
N LEU A 10 -2.97 -12.94 11.91
CA LEU A 10 -2.22 -12.69 10.68
C LEU A 10 -1.93 -11.20 10.48
N LEU A 11 -2.89 -10.33 10.79
CA LEU A 11 -2.75 -8.88 10.71
C LEU A 11 -1.70 -8.35 11.69
N GLU A 12 -1.77 -8.75 12.96
CA GLU A 12 -0.79 -8.37 13.98
C GLU A 12 0.63 -8.81 13.59
N LYS A 13 0.76 -10.06 13.14
CA LYS A 13 2.03 -10.56 12.63
C LYS A 13 2.52 -9.73 11.44
N SER A 14 1.64 -9.41 10.50
CA SER A 14 1.97 -8.63 9.31
C SER A 14 2.49 -7.23 9.67
N CYS A 15 1.81 -6.55 10.60
CA CYS A 15 2.25 -5.25 11.12
C CYS A 15 3.65 -5.34 11.74
N HIS A 16 3.91 -6.41 12.49
CA HIS A 16 5.22 -6.61 13.09
C HIS A 16 6.29 -6.90 12.04
N ASP A 17 6.00 -7.78 11.08
CA ASP A 17 6.97 -8.25 10.09
C ASP A 17 7.42 -7.12 9.14
N ILE A 18 6.50 -6.29 8.64
CA ILE A 18 6.86 -5.25 7.67
C ILE A 18 7.76 -4.15 8.23
N ILE A 19 7.77 -3.93 9.54
CA ILE A 19 8.62 -2.93 10.20
C ILE A 19 9.99 -3.48 10.61
N GLN A 20 10.26 -4.78 10.39
CA GLN A 20 11.54 -5.38 10.78
C GLN A 20 12.67 -5.05 9.82
N SER A 21 12.37 -4.78 8.55
CA SER A 21 13.39 -4.43 7.57
C SER A 21 12.88 -3.40 6.55
N GLU A 22 13.80 -2.57 6.06
CA GLU A 22 13.53 -1.62 4.98
C GLU A 22 13.02 -2.32 3.73
N GLU A 23 13.59 -3.47 3.39
CA GLU A 23 13.21 -4.25 2.21
C GLU A 23 11.75 -4.71 2.28
N LEU A 24 11.30 -5.23 3.43
CA LEU A 24 9.91 -5.64 3.63
C LEU A 24 8.95 -4.46 3.58
N TRP A 25 9.33 -3.34 4.18
CA TRP A 25 8.57 -2.10 4.14
C TRP A 25 8.39 -1.58 2.71
N LEU A 26 9.48 -1.47 1.94
CA LEU A 26 9.43 -1.04 0.55
C LEU A 26 8.64 -2.02 -0.34
N SER A 27 8.78 -3.33 -0.11
CA SER A 27 7.99 -4.35 -0.80
C SER A 27 6.50 -4.20 -0.52
N PHE A 28 6.11 -3.98 0.74
CA PHE A 28 4.74 -3.69 1.12
C PHE A 28 4.22 -2.42 0.44
N LEU A 29 4.96 -1.31 0.49
CA LEU A 29 4.56 -0.05 -0.13
C LEU A 29 4.35 -0.18 -1.65
N LYS A 30 5.20 -0.95 -2.31
CA LYS A 30 5.06 -1.24 -3.75
C LYS A 30 3.75 -1.97 -4.06
N THR A 31 3.41 -2.98 -3.29
CA THR A 31 2.15 -3.73 -3.45
C THR A 31 0.94 -2.88 -3.08
N SER A 32 1.02 -2.14 -1.97
CA SER A 32 -0.03 -1.21 -1.52
C SER A 32 -0.36 -0.14 -2.55
N GLY A 33 0.64 0.35 -3.28
CA GLY A 33 0.44 1.31 -4.38
C GLY A 33 -0.50 0.80 -5.47
N TYR A 34 -0.52 -0.50 -5.75
CA TYR A 34 -1.49 -1.12 -6.65
C TYR A 34 -2.87 -1.32 -6.01
N LEU A 35 -2.92 -1.39 -4.68
CA LEU A 35 -4.10 -1.72 -3.89
C LEU A 35 -4.73 -0.50 -3.22
N TYR A 36 -4.52 0.69 -3.76
CA TYR A 36 -4.93 1.97 -3.17
C TYR A 36 -6.43 2.08 -2.83
N ASN A 37 -7.28 1.26 -3.46
CA ASN A 37 -8.71 1.19 -3.17
C ASN A 37 -9.07 0.42 -1.88
N PHE A 38 -8.11 -0.29 -1.30
CA PHE A 38 -8.29 -0.99 -0.04
C PHE A 38 -7.80 -0.13 1.12
N ASN A 39 -8.45 -0.25 2.27
CA ASN A 39 -7.93 0.33 3.50
C ASN A 39 -6.63 -0.36 3.92
N PHE A 40 -5.88 0.28 4.80
CA PHE A 40 -4.56 -0.18 5.23
C PHE A 40 -4.58 -1.62 5.78
N THR A 41 -5.56 -1.95 6.62
CA THR A 41 -5.75 -3.29 7.19
C THR A 41 -5.86 -4.36 6.09
N ASN A 42 -6.68 -4.10 5.08
CA ASN A 42 -6.88 -5.04 3.99
C ASN A 42 -5.68 -5.09 3.02
N GLN A 43 -4.96 -3.97 2.84
CA GLN A 43 -3.68 -3.98 2.10
C GLN A 43 -2.65 -4.89 2.77
N LEU A 44 -2.54 -4.84 4.10
CA LEU A 44 -1.67 -5.73 4.88
C LEU A 44 -2.08 -7.20 4.74
N LEU A 45 -3.38 -7.49 4.88
CA LEU A 45 -3.89 -8.85 4.72
C LEU A 45 -3.67 -9.40 3.31
N ILE A 46 -3.83 -8.56 2.27
CA ILE A 46 -3.51 -8.96 0.90
C ILE A 46 -2.02 -9.24 0.77
N TYR A 47 -1.18 -8.30 1.19
CA TYR A 47 0.26 -8.43 1.08
C TYR A 47 0.78 -9.69 1.76
N GLN A 48 0.31 -10.00 2.96
CA GLN A 48 0.74 -11.18 3.70
C GLN A 48 0.34 -12.50 3.02
N GLN A 49 -0.83 -12.53 2.38
CA GLN A 49 -1.32 -13.71 1.68
C GLN A 49 -0.82 -13.79 0.23
N ARG A 50 -0.54 -12.61 -0.37
CA ARG A 50 -0.11 -12.47 -1.77
C ARG A 50 0.78 -11.23 -1.96
N PRO A 51 2.09 -11.31 -1.68
CA PRO A 51 3.00 -10.16 -1.76
C PRO A 51 3.12 -9.53 -3.16
N ASP A 52 2.87 -10.30 -4.21
CA ASP A 52 2.93 -9.88 -5.62
C ASP A 52 1.58 -9.42 -6.20
N ALA A 53 0.56 -9.23 -5.35
CA ALA A 53 -0.76 -8.80 -5.79
C ALA A 53 -0.71 -7.43 -6.51
N LYS A 54 -1.46 -7.34 -7.63
CA LYS A 54 -1.51 -6.11 -8.46
C LYS A 54 -2.91 -5.55 -8.61
N ALA A 55 -3.93 -6.39 -8.68
CA ALA A 55 -5.31 -5.96 -8.82
C ALA A 55 -6.23 -7.01 -8.23
N CYS A 56 -6.85 -6.68 -7.11
CA CYS A 56 -7.71 -7.58 -6.37
C CYS A 56 -9.16 -7.10 -6.41
N THR A 57 -10.08 -8.03 -6.67
CA THR A 57 -11.52 -7.81 -6.46
C THR A 57 -12.23 -9.14 -6.23
N ASP A 58 -13.52 -9.07 -5.89
CA ASP A 58 -14.35 -10.24 -5.67
C ASP A 58 -14.63 -11.02 -6.95
N PHE A 59 -15.10 -12.25 -6.78
CA PHE A 59 -15.46 -13.17 -7.87
C PHE A 59 -16.46 -12.56 -8.83
N GLU A 60 -17.47 -11.87 -8.31
CA GLU A 60 -18.59 -11.34 -9.07
C GLU A 60 -18.12 -10.22 -10.00
N THR A 61 -17.27 -9.33 -9.49
CA THR A 61 -16.68 -8.25 -10.28
C THR A 61 -15.77 -8.81 -11.37
N TRP A 62 -14.93 -9.80 -11.08
CA TRP A 62 -14.10 -10.44 -12.11
C TRP A 62 -14.95 -11.05 -13.23
N ASN A 63 -15.98 -11.80 -12.85
CA ASN A 63 -16.81 -12.53 -13.80
C ASN A 63 -17.73 -11.61 -14.61
N ASN A 64 -18.50 -10.76 -13.94
CA ASN A 64 -19.59 -10.01 -14.54
C ASN A 64 -19.15 -8.67 -15.15
N ARG A 65 -18.18 -7.97 -14.55
CA ARG A 65 -17.73 -6.65 -15.01
C ARG A 65 -16.47 -6.71 -15.85
N MET A 66 -15.52 -7.55 -15.46
CA MET A 66 -14.22 -7.64 -16.11
C MET A 66 -14.16 -8.75 -17.19
N ASN A 67 -15.22 -9.57 -17.28
CA ASN A 67 -15.28 -10.73 -18.18
C ASN A 67 -14.03 -11.62 -18.07
N ARG A 68 -13.65 -11.93 -16.82
CA ARG A 68 -12.51 -12.79 -16.47
C ARG A 68 -12.96 -13.85 -15.48
N TRP A 69 -12.48 -15.06 -15.66
CA TRP A 69 -12.84 -16.19 -14.81
C TRP A 69 -11.69 -16.55 -13.89
N ILE A 70 -12.04 -16.83 -12.63
CA ILE A 70 -11.07 -17.37 -11.68
C ILE A 70 -10.60 -18.74 -12.16
N LYS A 71 -9.29 -18.94 -12.16
CA LYS A 71 -8.68 -20.22 -12.50
C LYS A 71 -9.06 -21.27 -11.47
N LYS A 72 -9.33 -22.49 -11.94
CA LYS A 72 -9.62 -23.62 -11.03
C LYS A 72 -8.43 -23.86 -10.10
N GLY A 73 -8.72 -23.96 -8.81
CA GLY A 73 -7.70 -24.15 -7.76
C GLY A 73 -7.10 -22.89 -7.18
N SER A 74 -7.43 -21.69 -7.70
CA SER A 74 -7.02 -20.44 -7.07
C SER A 74 -7.62 -20.31 -5.67
N LYS A 75 -6.79 -19.82 -4.74
CA LYS A 75 -7.20 -19.55 -3.36
C LYS A 75 -7.62 -18.09 -3.23
N GLY A 76 -8.80 -17.86 -2.66
CA GLY A 76 -9.25 -16.51 -2.34
C GLY A 76 -8.43 -15.91 -1.20
N ILE A 77 -8.07 -14.65 -1.35
CA ILE A 77 -7.42 -13.85 -0.31
C ILE A 77 -8.51 -13.39 0.65
N ALA A 78 -8.38 -13.73 1.92
CA ALA A 78 -9.36 -13.42 2.95
C ALA A 78 -9.13 -12.01 3.51
N LEU A 79 -10.18 -11.21 3.54
CA LEU A 79 -10.19 -9.84 4.04
C LEU A 79 -11.18 -9.67 5.17
N ILE A 80 -10.94 -8.67 6.00
CA ILE A 80 -11.88 -8.24 7.04
C ILE A 80 -12.75 -7.13 6.43
N ASP A 81 -14.05 -7.39 6.37
CA ASP A 81 -15.07 -6.44 5.92
C ASP A 81 -15.92 -6.04 7.12
N ASP A 82 -15.69 -4.81 7.60
CA ASP A 82 -16.35 -4.25 8.77
C ASP A 82 -17.16 -3.02 8.33
N ASP A 83 -18.49 -3.12 8.46
CA ASP A 83 -19.42 -2.02 8.18
C ASP A 83 -19.83 -1.26 9.45
N GLY A 84 -19.17 -1.51 10.57
CA GLY A 84 -19.44 -0.91 11.88
C GLY A 84 -20.61 -1.56 12.64
N ARG A 85 -21.34 -2.48 12.01
CA ARG A 85 -22.40 -3.30 12.64
C ARG A 85 -22.03 -4.76 12.72
N TYR A 86 -21.40 -5.26 11.66
CA TYR A 86 -21.00 -6.65 11.54
C TYR A 86 -19.63 -6.76 10.89
N THR A 87 -18.78 -7.55 11.51
CA THR A 87 -17.50 -7.93 10.93
C THR A 87 -17.63 -9.28 10.24
N LYS A 88 -17.34 -9.35 8.97
CA LYS A 88 -17.40 -10.58 8.17
C LYS A 88 -16.13 -10.77 7.35
N ILE A 89 -15.91 -12.01 6.91
CA ILE A 89 -14.81 -12.33 6.00
C ILE A 89 -15.30 -12.18 4.57
N ARG A 90 -14.58 -11.40 3.78
CA ARG A 90 -14.75 -11.27 2.33
C ARG A 90 -13.57 -11.90 1.61
N TYR A 91 -13.81 -12.50 0.45
CA TYR A 91 -12.75 -13.07 -0.38
C TYR A 91 -12.57 -12.25 -1.65
N VAL A 92 -11.30 -11.98 -1.97
CA VAL A 92 -10.90 -11.38 -3.25
C VAL A 92 -9.89 -12.27 -3.94
N PHE A 93 -9.72 -12.06 -5.25
CA PHE A 93 -8.77 -12.78 -6.09
C PHE A 93 -7.94 -11.76 -6.85
N ASP A 94 -6.63 -12.04 -6.97
CA ASP A 94 -5.75 -11.21 -7.78
C ASP A 94 -5.93 -11.48 -9.28
N ILE A 95 -5.60 -10.49 -10.11
CA ILE A 95 -5.65 -10.61 -11.58
C ILE A 95 -4.88 -11.82 -12.11
N ALA A 96 -3.75 -12.18 -11.46
CA ALA A 96 -2.95 -13.35 -11.84
C ALA A 96 -3.69 -14.68 -11.65
N ASP A 97 -4.71 -14.70 -10.77
CA ASP A 97 -5.58 -15.86 -10.56
C ASP A 97 -6.73 -15.95 -11.57
N THR A 98 -6.78 -15.01 -12.51
CA THR A 98 -7.86 -14.96 -13.50
C THR A 98 -7.39 -15.30 -14.90
N ARG A 99 -8.33 -15.66 -15.76
CA ARG A 99 -8.14 -15.85 -17.21
C ARG A 99 -9.19 -15.08 -17.98
N SER A 100 -8.82 -14.53 -19.12
CA SER A 100 -9.74 -13.91 -20.08
C SER A 100 -10.07 -14.89 -21.23
N PRO A 101 -11.28 -14.85 -21.81
CA PRO A 101 -11.67 -15.71 -22.92
C PRO A 101 -10.81 -15.57 -24.17
N ARG A 102 -10.16 -14.44 -24.36
CA ARG A 102 -9.33 -14.12 -25.53
C ARG A 102 -7.89 -13.74 -25.18
N ASN A 103 -7.37 -14.20 -24.05
CA ASN A 103 -6.07 -13.77 -23.53
C ASN A 103 -5.87 -12.23 -23.52
N ARG A 104 -6.96 -11.48 -23.37
CA ARG A 104 -6.86 -10.02 -23.25
C ARG A 104 -6.07 -9.67 -22.01
N GLU A 105 -4.93 -9.03 -22.21
CA GLU A 105 -4.21 -8.39 -21.10
C GLU A 105 -5.07 -7.24 -20.58
N LEU A 106 -5.20 -7.19 -19.27
CA LEU A 106 -5.83 -6.07 -18.59
C LEU A 106 -4.73 -5.05 -18.31
N HIS A 107 -4.81 -3.91 -18.99
CA HIS A 107 -3.89 -2.82 -18.70
C HIS A 107 -4.28 -2.20 -17.35
N LEU A 108 -3.43 -2.42 -16.35
CA LEU A 108 -3.55 -1.71 -15.10
C LEU A 108 -3.23 -0.23 -15.33
N TRP A 109 -3.91 0.62 -14.58
CA TRP A 109 -3.66 2.05 -14.66
C TRP A 109 -2.21 2.37 -14.31
N SER A 110 -1.60 3.20 -15.10
CA SER A 110 -0.28 3.79 -14.84
C SER A 110 -0.25 5.23 -15.30
N VAL A 111 0.50 6.05 -14.63
CA VAL A 111 0.75 7.42 -15.08
C VAL A 111 1.66 7.38 -16.30
N LYS A 112 1.20 7.95 -17.43
CA LYS A 112 2.04 8.07 -18.62
C LYS A 112 3.01 9.23 -18.43
N GLU A 113 4.25 9.05 -18.86
CA GLU A 113 5.29 10.08 -18.78
C GLU A 113 4.86 11.43 -19.37
N SER A 114 4.07 11.39 -20.46
CA SER A 114 3.52 12.60 -21.07
C SER A 114 2.67 13.48 -20.15
N PHE A 115 2.19 12.93 -19.04
CA PHE A 115 1.42 13.66 -18.03
C PHE A 115 2.22 14.07 -16.80
N HIS A 116 3.50 13.66 -16.68
CA HIS A 116 4.31 13.95 -15.49
C HIS A 116 4.38 15.45 -15.23
N LYS A 117 4.71 16.26 -16.24
CA LYS A 117 4.79 17.72 -16.08
C LYS A 117 3.49 18.34 -15.59
N GLN A 118 2.36 17.96 -16.19
CA GLN A 118 1.05 18.49 -15.79
C GLN A 118 0.68 18.08 -14.36
N LEU A 119 1.07 16.88 -13.95
CA LEU A 119 0.86 16.41 -12.58
C LEU A 119 1.74 17.15 -11.58
N ILE A 120 3.03 17.34 -11.91
CA ILE A 120 3.97 18.11 -11.11
C ILE A 120 3.43 19.51 -10.89
N ASP A 121 3.03 20.23 -11.95
CA ASP A 121 2.48 21.58 -11.87
C ASP A 121 1.23 21.67 -10.97
N LYS A 122 0.33 20.71 -11.09
CA LYS A 122 -0.89 20.66 -10.26
C LYS A 122 -0.59 20.36 -8.80
N ILE A 123 0.29 19.40 -8.54
CA ILE A 123 0.67 19.00 -7.18
C ILE A 123 1.48 20.12 -6.52
N ALA A 124 2.44 20.72 -7.23
CA ALA A 124 3.24 21.86 -6.77
C ALA A 124 2.33 23.01 -6.29
N LYS A 125 1.30 23.32 -7.08
CA LYS A 125 0.33 24.36 -6.72
C LYS A 125 -0.48 23.99 -5.46
N GLN A 126 -0.79 22.70 -5.26
CA GLN A 126 -1.53 22.25 -4.08
C GLN A 126 -0.71 22.36 -2.80
N PHE A 127 0.61 22.15 -2.88
CA PHE A 127 1.52 22.19 -1.75
C PHE A 127 2.29 23.53 -1.64
N ASP A 128 1.93 24.53 -2.45
CA ASP A 128 2.58 25.84 -2.51
C ASP A 128 4.10 25.75 -2.75
N MET A 129 4.48 24.78 -3.58
CA MET A 129 5.87 24.49 -3.94
C MET A 129 6.16 24.90 -5.38
N THR A 130 7.41 25.27 -5.65
CA THR A 130 7.92 25.43 -7.00
C THR A 130 8.81 24.24 -7.33
N SER A 131 8.57 23.57 -8.44
CA SER A 131 9.41 22.45 -8.87
C SER A 131 10.07 22.74 -10.21
N ASN A 132 11.38 22.52 -10.24
CA ASN A 132 12.16 22.48 -11.48
C ASN A 132 12.39 21.04 -11.96
N ASN A 133 11.81 20.06 -11.26
CA ASN A 133 11.94 18.64 -11.61
C ASN A 133 11.01 18.28 -12.77
N GLU A 134 11.55 17.54 -13.72
CA GLU A 134 10.79 16.94 -14.82
C GLU A 134 10.32 15.50 -14.48
N ASP A 135 10.93 14.88 -13.46
CA ASP A 135 10.59 13.55 -12.99
C ASP A 135 9.61 13.58 -11.82
N LEU A 136 8.45 12.94 -12.02
CA LEU A 136 7.39 12.86 -11.01
C LEU A 136 7.85 12.17 -9.72
N GLY A 137 8.68 11.12 -9.84
CA GLY A 137 9.17 10.37 -8.68
C GLY A 137 10.07 11.22 -7.79
N SER A 138 10.99 11.96 -8.39
CA SER A 138 11.88 12.90 -7.70
C SER A 138 11.09 14.03 -7.04
N PHE A 139 10.08 14.56 -7.72
CA PHE A 139 9.21 15.59 -7.16
C PHE A 139 8.39 15.12 -5.96
N ILE A 140 7.85 13.89 -6.01
CA ILE A 140 7.14 13.31 -4.85
C ILE A 140 8.08 13.15 -3.65
N LYS A 141 9.34 12.78 -3.88
CA LYS A 141 10.35 12.71 -2.80
C LYS A 141 10.61 14.08 -2.16
N GLU A 142 10.65 15.15 -2.96
CA GLU A 142 10.79 16.53 -2.46
C GLU A 142 9.60 16.93 -1.59
N ILE A 143 8.37 16.66 -2.04
CA ILE A 143 7.17 16.91 -1.24
C ILE A 143 7.23 16.15 0.08
N ALA A 144 7.57 14.86 0.02
CA ALA A 144 7.67 14.04 1.22
C ALA A 144 8.70 14.62 2.20
N LYS A 145 9.83 15.10 1.71
CA LYS A 145 10.85 15.76 2.52
C LYS A 145 10.33 17.06 3.14
N GLU A 146 9.68 17.92 2.35
CA GLU A 146 9.15 19.21 2.82
C GLU A 146 8.10 18.99 3.91
N GLN A 147 7.19 18.03 3.71
CA GLN A 147 6.11 17.76 4.65
C GLN A 147 6.55 17.01 5.92
N THR A 148 7.59 16.21 5.84
CA THR A 148 8.03 15.35 6.96
C THR A 148 9.39 15.76 7.54
N GLY A 149 10.12 16.63 6.86
CA GLY A 149 11.52 16.96 7.17
C GLY A 149 12.52 15.86 6.82
N TYR A 150 12.07 14.76 6.16
CA TYR A 150 12.91 13.62 5.83
C TYR A 150 12.72 13.17 4.39
N TYR A 151 13.79 12.71 3.75
CA TYR A 151 13.66 11.93 2.53
C TYR A 151 13.00 10.57 2.82
N VAL A 152 12.30 10.03 1.83
CA VAL A 152 11.67 8.70 1.93
C VAL A 152 12.71 7.63 2.30
N ASP A 153 13.92 7.77 1.80
CA ASP A 153 15.04 6.85 2.07
C ASP A 153 15.49 6.86 3.54
N ASP A 154 15.21 7.95 4.28
CA ASP A 154 15.52 8.08 5.71
C ASP A 154 14.32 7.72 6.63
N TYR A 155 13.14 7.52 6.05
CA TYR A 155 11.92 7.26 6.80
C TYR A 155 12.02 5.97 7.63
N PHE A 156 12.60 4.92 7.06
CA PHE A 156 12.80 3.66 7.76
C PHE A 156 13.75 3.81 8.95
N LYS A 157 14.85 4.53 8.79
CA LYS A 157 15.80 4.82 9.88
C LYS A 157 15.11 5.53 11.03
N ARG A 158 14.18 6.44 10.73
CA ARG A 158 13.40 7.14 11.75
C ARG A 158 12.42 6.20 12.46
N LEU A 159 11.72 5.32 11.72
CA LEU A 159 10.85 4.31 12.32
C LEU A 159 11.61 3.40 13.29
N MET A 160 12.84 3.00 12.93
CA MET A 160 13.69 2.19 13.81
C MET A 160 14.08 2.95 15.07
N LYS A 161 14.41 4.24 14.96
CA LYS A 161 14.70 5.09 16.12
C LYS A 161 13.49 5.28 17.03
N LEU A 162 12.28 5.40 16.47
CA LEU A 162 11.05 5.42 17.27
C LEU A 162 10.82 4.10 18.01
N LYS A 163 11.16 2.98 17.38
CA LYS A 163 11.01 1.64 17.97
C LYS A 163 11.95 1.39 19.15
N ASP A 164 13.19 1.86 19.07
CA ASP A 164 14.19 1.71 20.13
C ASP A 164 14.12 2.81 21.20
N GLY A 165 13.21 3.77 21.06
CA GLY A 165 13.00 4.87 22.01
C GLY A 165 13.98 6.04 21.89
N SER A 166 15.04 5.91 21.08
CA SER A 166 16.10 6.94 20.97
C SER A 166 15.61 8.30 20.47
N LEU A 167 14.46 8.33 19.80
CA LEU A 167 13.85 9.56 19.30
C LEU A 167 13.10 10.31 20.41
N LEU A 168 12.56 9.60 21.39
CA LEU A 168 11.88 10.20 22.55
C LEU A 168 12.90 10.91 23.46
N GLU A 169 14.06 10.28 23.69
CA GLU A 169 15.16 10.89 24.45
C GLU A 169 15.63 12.21 23.82
N SER A 170 15.70 12.30 22.49
CA SER A 170 16.10 13.53 21.79
C SER A 170 15.08 14.64 21.87
N TYR A 171 13.80 14.35 22.05
CA TYR A 171 12.75 15.35 22.27
C TYR A 171 12.79 15.91 23.69
N GLU A 172 12.99 15.07 24.70
CA GLU A 172 13.10 15.48 26.11
C GLU A 172 14.35 16.35 26.34
N GLU A 173 15.47 16.08 25.69
CA GLU A 173 16.67 16.91 25.74
C GLU A 173 16.46 18.31 25.11
N ASN A 174 15.63 18.43 24.08
CA ASN A 174 15.35 19.73 23.44
C ASN A 174 14.32 20.57 24.21
N GLU A 175 13.35 19.96 24.88
CA GLU A 175 12.41 20.67 25.75
C GLU A 175 13.07 21.17 27.04
N SER A 176 14.10 20.49 27.54
CA SER A 176 14.84 20.93 28.73
C SER A 176 15.86 22.04 28.47
N ARG A 177 16.05 22.45 27.18
CA ARG A 177 16.96 23.55 26.78
C ARG A 177 16.23 24.85 26.38
N ASN A 178 14.91 24.87 26.37
CA ASN A 178 14.05 26.04 26.16
C ASN A 178 13.35 26.45 27.47
#